data_d1c034f228f1aea23a7d653826bcf528
#
_entry.id   d1c034f228f1aea23a7d653826bcf528
#
_cell.length_a   1.000
_cell.length_b   1.000
_cell.length_c   1.000
_cell.angle_alpha   90.00
_cell.angle_beta   90.00
_cell.angle_gamma   90.00
#
_symmetry.space_group_name_H-M   'P 1'
#
loop_
_entity.id
_entity.type
_entity.pdbx_description
1 polymer ?
#
loop_
_entity_poly.entity_id
_entity_poly.type
_entity_poly.pdbx_seq_one_letter_code
_entity_poly.pdbx_strand_id
1 'polypeptide(L)'
;GSGDNAGFFGIDSIELKCVLSAENSKKIYLNKEIEESWTEEDIELFHKLSFEERVFNADYLSTEFEITKFLVDFAKTNKAVLAGLEYRVKSPKSLYNKLYQRVEKSFFDSIADVIRYTVILEPKEYVEQIRSVTDALYEKNWKIYSLKNYWVNDSFPYNGVNAKFKNSRNYRIEIQFHTQESFDVKMSEEDHKLYEQRRVLEPGCDEYNRILQLQLKLYSDMEYPENIADLEKI
;
A
#
# COMPACT_ATOMS: atom_id res chain seq x y z
N GLY A 1 -6.55 -9.82 -25.91
CA GLY A 1 -5.42 -9.41 -26.66
C GLY A 1 -4.23 -9.04 -25.79
N SER A 2 -3.05 -9.29 -26.30
CA SER A 2 -1.79 -9.00 -25.59
C SER A 2 -1.57 -7.51 -25.31
N GLY A 3 -2.20 -6.62 -26.07
CA GLY A 3 -2.07 -5.18 -25.89
C GLY A 3 -2.73 -4.65 -24.64
N ASP A 4 -3.81 -5.29 -24.23
CA ASP A 4 -4.60 -4.82 -23.08
C ASP A 4 -3.89 -5.09 -21.75
N ASN A 5 -3.04 -6.09 -21.70
CA ASN A 5 -2.32 -6.44 -20.48
C ASN A 5 -1.14 -5.52 -20.18
N ALA A 6 -0.39 -5.13 -21.18
CA ALA A 6 0.73 -4.22 -21.00
C ALA A 6 0.27 -2.82 -20.57
N GLY A 7 -0.80 -2.32 -21.21
CA GLY A 7 -1.40 -1.05 -20.80
C GLY A 7 -2.08 -1.09 -19.45
N PHE A 8 -2.68 -2.22 -19.11
CA PHE A 8 -3.45 -2.37 -17.87
C PHE A 8 -2.57 -2.32 -16.62
N PHE A 9 -1.40 -2.94 -16.66
CA PHE A 9 -0.54 -3.03 -15.48
C PHE A 9 0.73 -2.20 -15.57
N GLY A 10 1.05 -1.65 -16.75
CA GLY A 10 2.27 -0.89 -16.94
C GLY A 10 3.57 -1.67 -16.71
N ILE A 11 3.51 -3.01 -16.62
CA ILE A 11 4.68 -3.83 -16.22
C ILE A 11 5.75 -3.83 -17.30
N ASP A 12 5.36 -3.95 -18.57
CA ASP A 12 6.32 -3.96 -19.69
C ASP A 12 6.94 -2.57 -19.93
N SER A 13 6.32 -1.51 -19.39
CA SER A 13 6.81 -0.14 -19.47
C SER A 13 7.54 0.33 -18.22
N ILE A 14 7.64 -0.51 -17.17
CA ILE A 14 8.42 -0.18 -15.99
C ILE A 14 9.91 -0.21 -16.33
N GLU A 15 10.50 0.96 -16.36
CA GLU A 15 11.92 1.14 -16.55
C GLU A 15 12.53 1.71 -15.28
N LEU A 16 13.41 0.94 -14.67
CA LEU A 16 14.24 1.41 -13.57
C LEU A 16 15.59 1.81 -14.11
N LYS A 17 15.83 3.10 -14.22
CA LYS A 17 17.10 3.62 -14.73
C LYS A 17 17.89 4.24 -13.58
N CYS A 18 18.97 3.57 -13.23
CA CYS A 18 19.98 4.15 -12.37
C CYS A 18 21.11 4.67 -13.25
N VAL A 19 21.32 5.96 -13.28
CA VAL A 19 22.36 6.55 -14.11
C VAL A 19 23.68 6.49 -13.36
N LEU A 20 24.61 5.72 -13.90
CA LEU A 20 25.84 5.31 -13.22
C LEU A 20 26.98 6.35 -13.25
N SER A 21 26.83 7.48 -13.94
CA SER A 21 27.86 8.52 -13.90
C SER A 21 27.74 9.35 -12.59
N ALA A 22 28.86 9.86 -12.11
CA ALA A 22 28.88 10.68 -10.91
C ALA A 22 27.98 11.92 -10.99
N GLU A 23 27.80 12.49 -12.18
CA GLU A 23 26.88 13.62 -12.43
C GLU A 23 25.41 13.19 -12.44
N ASN A 24 25.14 11.97 -12.85
CA ASN A 24 23.80 11.43 -13.03
C ASN A 24 23.38 10.46 -11.94
N SER A 25 24.28 10.11 -11.02
CA SER A 25 23.95 9.24 -9.86
C SER A 25 22.83 9.79 -8.97
N LYS A 26 22.48 11.07 -9.14
CA LYS A 26 21.39 11.75 -8.44
C LYS A 26 20.02 11.50 -9.05
N LYS A 27 19.95 10.93 -10.27
CA LYS A 27 18.69 10.75 -11.00
C LYS A 27 18.35 9.28 -11.08
N ILE A 28 17.23 8.91 -10.51
CA ILE A 28 16.60 7.61 -10.64
C ILE A 28 15.27 7.85 -11.32
N TYR A 29 14.99 7.06 -12.35
CA TYR A 29 13.77 7.19 -13.14
C TYR A 29 12.84 6.04 -12.83
N LEU A 30 11.57 6.35 -12.61
CA LEU A 30 10.51 5.39 -12.45
C LEU A 30 9.74 5.17 -13.75
N ASN A 31 8.80 4.25 -13.71
CA ASN A 31 7.80 4.11 -14.72
C ASN A 31 7.04 5.43 -14.90
N LYS A 32 6.82 5.80 -16.16
CA LYS A 32 6.13 7.04 -16.55
C LYS A 32 4.74 7.15 -15.90
N GLU A 33 4.01 6.06 -15.82
CA GLU A 33 2.69 6.00 -15.16
C GLU A 33 2.74 6.46 -13.70
N ILE A 34 3.78 6.08 -12.97
CA ILE A 34 3.97 6.52 -11.58
C ILE A 34 4.33 8.00 -11.54
N GLU A 35 5.24 8.45 -12.39
CA GLU A 35 5.65 9.86 -12.44
C GLU A 35 4.50 10.79 -12.85
N GLU A 36 3.64 10.36 -13.77
CA GLU A 36 2.46 11.13 -14.17
C GLU A 36 1.45 11.33 -13.03
N SER A 37 1.48 10.51 -11.99
CA SER A 37 0.67 10.68 -10.80
C SER A 37 1.24 11.72 -9.82
N TRP A 38 2.45 12.20 -10.06
CA TRP A 38 3.16 13.11 -9.18
C TRP A 38 3.07 14.57 -9.63
N THR A 39 3.10 15.47 -8.66
CA THR A 39 3.20 16.91 -8.89
C THR A 39 4.65 17.31 -9.21
N GLU A 40 4.88 18.53 -9.66
CA GLU A 40 6.25 19.07 -9.85
C GLU A 40 7.03 19.06 -8.53
N GLU A 41 6.39 19.41 -7.42
CA GLU A 41 6.99 19.34 -6.08
C GLU A 41 7.42 17.89 -5.73
N ASP A 42 6.60 16.91 -6.08
CA ASP A 42 6.92 15.49 -5.87
C ASP A 42 8.19 15.10 -6.64
N ILE A 43 8.33 15.53 -7.88
CA ILE A 43 9.48 15.21 -8.73
C ILE A 43 10.77 15.81 -8.14
N GLU A 44 10.72 17.06 -7.69
CA GLU A 44 11.87 17.69 -7.02
C GLU A 44 12.26 16.96 -5.75
N LEU A 45 11.29 16.62 -4.92
CA LEU A 45 11.52 15.88 -3.69
C LEU A 45 12.01 14.45 -3.95
N PHE A 46 11.54 13.80 -5.01
CA PHE A 46 12.03 12.48 -5.41
C PHE A 46 13.53 12.50 -5.69
N HIS A 47 14.01 13.47 -6.46
CA HIS A 47 15.44 13.58 -6.76
C HIS A 47 16.26 13.90 -5.50
N LYS A 48 15.74 14.78 -4.64
CA LYS A 48 16.38 15.12 -3.37
C LYS A 48 16.49 13.91 -2.45
N LEU A 49 15.40 13.19 -2.22
CA LEU A 49 15.37 12.01 -1.36
C LEU A 49 16.21 10.86 -1.92
N SER A 50 16.22 10.68 -3.23
CA SER A 50 17.02 9.66 -3.90
C SER A 50 18.52 9.88 -3.69
N PHE A 51 18.94 11.13 -3.67
CA PHE A 51 20.34 11.49 -3.50
C PHE A 51 20.76 11.60 -2.04
N GLU A 52 20.04 12.38 -1.22
CA GLU A 52 20.43 12.68 0.15
C GLU A 52 20.18 11.50 1.09
N GLU A 53 19.03 10.87 0.97
CA GLU A 53 18.57 9.82 1.89
C GLU A 53 18.68 8.41 1.32
N ARG A 54 19.03 8.26 0.06
CA ARG A 54 19.13 6.98 -0.67
C ARG A 54 17.85 6.13 -0.63
N VAL A 55 16.69 6.80 -0.53
CA VAL A 55 15.41 6.10 -0.31
C VAL A 55 14.82 5.51 -1.57
N PHE A 56 15.00 6.14 -2.71
CA PHE A 56 14.54 5.63 -4.01
C PHE A 56 15.69 5.03 -4.81
N ASN A 57 16.50 4.17 -4.17
CA ASN A 57 17.61 3.53 -4.86
C ASN A 57 17.14 2.46 -5.85
N ALA A 58 18.00 2.11 -6.81
CA ALA A 58 17.67 1.17 -7.87
C ALA A 58 17.33 -0.23 -7.34
N ASP A 59 17.98 -0.70 -6.28
CA ASP A 59 17.71 -2.00 -5.69
C ASP A 59 16.31 -2.06 -5.09
N TYR A 60 15.90 -1.00 -4.38
CA TYR A 60 14.57 -0.94 -3.78
C TYR A 60 13.47 -0.85 -4.84
N LEU A 61 13.70 -0.07 -5.89
CA LEU A 61 12.77 0.03 -7.02
C LEU A 61 12.73 -1.22 -7.88
N SER A 62 13.84 -1.97 -7.97
CA SER A 62 13.84 -3.32 -8.59
C SER A 62 12.96 -4.30 -7.81
N THR A 63 12.93 -4.16 -6.50
CA THR A 63 12.02 -4.90 -5.62
C THR A 63 10.56 -4.59 -5.95
N GLU A 64 10.22 -3.34 -6.19
CA GLU A 64 8.87 -2.95 -6.63
C GLU A 64 8.47 -3.69 -7.90
N PHE A 65 9.34 -3.73 -8.89
CA PHE A 65 9.07 -4.44 -10.15
C PHE A 65 8.79 -5.93 -9.91
N GLU A 66 9.60 -6.61 -9.12
CA GLU A 66 9.44 -8.02 -8.81
C GLU A 66 8.10 -8.32 -8.12
N ILE A 67 7.76 -7.55 -7.10
CA ILE A 67 6.52 -7.75 -6.35
C ILE A 67 5.30 -7.39 -7.17
N THR A 68 5.35 -6.33 -7.93
CA THR A 68 4.25 -5.93 -8.83
C THR A 68 3.97 -7.03 -9.85
N LYS A 69 4.99 -7.56 -10.48
CA LYS A 69 4.84 -8.69 -11.42
C LYS A 69 4.22 -9.91 -10.77
N PHE A 70 4.71 -10.27 -9.59
CA PHE A 70 4.15 -11.39 -8.82
C PHE A 70 2.65 -11.19 -8.54
N LEU A 71 2.26 -10.01 -8.03
CA LEU A 71 0.86 -9.73 -7.70
C LEU A 71 -0.03 -9.67 -8.95
N VAL A 72 0.47 -9.16 -10.05
CA VAL A 72 -0.27 -9.18 -11.31
C VAL A 72 -0.53 -10.60 -11.79
N ASP A 73 0.47 -11.46 -11.76
CA ASP A 73 0.33 -12.87 -12.13
C ASP A 73 -0.63 -13.60 -11.18
N PHE A 74 -0.52 -13.34 -9.89
CA PHE A 74 -1.45 -13.86 -8.89
C PHE A 74 -2.90 -13.43 -9.16
N ALA A 75 -3.12 -12.16 -9.45
CA ALA A 75 -4.46 -11.62 -9.72
C ALA A 75 -5.09 -12.27 -10.94
N LYS A 76 -4.32 -12.49 -12.00
CA LYS A 76 -4.80 -13.17 -13.22
C LYS A 76 -5.26 -14.59 -12.96
N THR A 77 -4.62 -15.29 -12.03
CA THR A 77 -4.87 -16.70 -11.76
C THR A 77 -5.99 -16.91 -10.72
N ASN A 78 -6.19 -15.96 -9.82
CA ASN A 78 -7.00 -16.13 -8.61
C ASN A 78 -8.22 -15.22 -8.50
N LYS A 79 -8.68 -14.64 -9.58
CA LYS A 79 -9.83 -13.71 -9.60
C LYS A 79 -9.68 -12.54 -8.63
N ALA A 80 -8.46 -12.15 -8.32
CA ALA A 80 -8.17 -10.98 -7.51
C ALA A 80 -8.06 -9.74 -8.41
N VAL A 81 -8.28 -8.57 -7.81
CA VAL A 81 -8.14 -7.28 -8.47
C VAL A 81 -7.09 -6.46 -7.73
N LEU A 82 -6.18 -5.86 -8.48
CA LEU A 82 -5.23 -4.90 -7.93
C LEU A 82 -5.79 -3.49 -8.12
N ALA A 83 -5.97 -2.76 -7.03
CA ALA A 83 -6.49 -1.40 -7.07
C ALA A 83 -5.39 -0.39 -6.85
N GLY A 84 -5.42 0.72 -7.60
CA GLY A 84 -4.53 1.85 -7.40
C GLY A 84 -3.06 1.57 -7.66
N LEU A 85 -2.73 0.74 -8.65
CA LEU A 85 -1.34 0.41 -8.98
C LEU A 85 -0.50 1.64 -9.31
N GLU A 86 -1.08 2.68 -9.87
CA GLU A 86 -0.43 3.95 -10.14
C GLU A 86 0.10 4.64 -8.88
N TYR A 87 -0.46 4.31 -7.72
CA TYR A 87 -0.06 4.85 -6.41
C TYR A 87 0.77 3.88 -5.57
N ARG A 88 1.25 2.78 -6.15
CA ARG A 88 1.99 1.75 -5.39
C ARG A 88 3.29 2.24 -4.79
N VAL A 89 3.90 3.27 -5.36
CA VAL A 89 5.05 3.95 -4.77
C VAL A 89 4.56 5.21 -4.09
N LYS A 90 4.86 5.33 -2.80
CA LYS A 90 4.46 6.50 -2.00
C LYS A 90 4.96 7.78 -2.64
N SER A 91 4.10 8.80 -2.71
CA SER A 91 4.53 10.09 -3.27
C SER A 91 5.70 10.67 -2.48
N PRO A 92 6.67 11.30 -3.15
CA PRO A 92 7.82 11.91 -2.49
C PRO A 92 7.44 12.93 -1.42
N LYS A 93 6.40 13.72 -1.65
CA LYS A 93 5.88 14.67 -0.67
C LYS A 93 5.37 13.97 0.60
N SER A 94 4.59 12.91 0.45
CA SER A 94 4.10 12.12 1.59
C SER A 94 5.25 11.46 2.36
N LEU A 95 6.26 10.98 1.64
CA LEU A 95 7.44 10.39 2.25
C LEU A 95 8.27 11.45 2.99
N TYR A 96 8.51 12.60 2.37
CA TYR A 96 9.22 13.72 2.98
C TYR A 96 8.55 14.17 4.27
N ASN A 97 7.23 14.34 4.25
CA ASN A 97 6.45 14.71 5.44
C ASN A 97 6.59 13.66 6.55
N LYS A 98 6.58 12.39 6.19
CA LYS A 98 6.72 11.30 7.14
C LYS A 98 8.12 11.24 7.77
N LEU A 99 9.15 11.54 7.00
CA LEU A 99 10.54 11.54 7.47
C LEU A 99 10.90 12.77 8.29
N TYR A 100 10.45 13.95 7.90
CA TYR A 100 10.99 15.22 8.41
C TYR A 100 9.99 16.12 9.13
N GLN A 101 8.70 16.06 8.80
CA GLN A 101 7.70 17.03 9.30
C GLN A 101 6.83 16.50 10.44
N ARG A 102 6.86 15.20 10.74
CA ARG A 102 6.14 14.68 11.89
C ARG A 102 6.88 14.98 13.18
N VAL A 103 6.12 15.12 14.27
CA VAL A 103 6.66 15.37 15.63
C VAL A 103 7.69 14.28 16.00
N GLU A 104 7.40 13.04 15.63
CA GLU A 104 8.36 11.93 15.74
C GLU A 104 8.95 11.67 14.35
N LYS A 105 10.22 12.02 14.19
CA LYS A 105 10.95 11.70 12.95
C LYS A 105 11.11 10.21 12.79
N SER A 106 10.75 9.70 11.64
CA SER A 106 10.90 8.29 11.29
C SER A 106 12.18 8.08 10.49
N PHE A 107 12.86 6.96 10.74
CA PHE A 107 13.94 6.52 9.86
C PHE A 107 13.33 5.84 8.64
N PHE A 108 13.97 6.01 7.49
CA PHE A 108 13.48 5.41 6.24
C PHE A 108 13.28 3.90 6.35
N ASP A 109 14.21 3.18 6.95
CA ASP A 109 14.17 1.73 7.11
C ASP A 109 13.04 1.24 8.03
N SER A 110 12.40 2.15 8.79
CA SER A 110 11.22 1.82 9.60
C SER A 110 9.89 2.06 8.86
N ILE A 111 9.93 2.70 7.68
CA ILE A 111 8.73 3.00 6.90
C ILE A 111 8.35 1.78 6.05
N ALA A 112 7.17 1.23 6.32
CA ALA A 112 6.69 0.03 5.67
C ALA A 112 5.92 0.26 4.36
N ASP A 113 5.47 1.48 4.11
CA ASP A 113 4.51 1.82 3.07
C ASP A 113 5.07 2.69 1.94
N VAL A 114 6.38 2.65 1.72
CA VAL A 114 6.98 3.27 0.51
C VAL A 114 6.48 2.55 -0.74
N ILE A 115 6.44 1.23 -0.68
CA ILE A 115 5.81 0.38 -1.70
C ILE A 115 4.61 -0.29 -1.05
N ARG A 116 3.43 0.00 -1.57
CA ARG A 116 2.17 -0.47 -1.02
C ARG A 116 1.22 -0.92 -2.13
N TYR A 117 0.56 -2.04 -1.90
CA TYR A 117 -0.43 -2.59 -2.81
C TYR A 117 -1.78 -2.74 -2.13
N THR A 118 -2.83 -2.66 -2.91
CA THR A 118 -4.18 -3.03 -2.50
C THR A 118 -4.66 -4.19 -3.37
N VAL A 119 -5.00 -5.29 -2.72
CA VAL A 119 -5.50 -6.51 -3.36
C VAL A 119 -6.94 -6.71 -2.93
N ILE A 120 -7.85 -6.76 -3.89
CA ILE A 120 -9.28 -7.02 -3.66
C ILE A 120 -9.53 -8.50 -3.92
N LEU A 121 -10.07 -9.17 -2.92
CA LEU A 121 -10.33 -10.60 -2.90
C LEU A 121 -11.82 -10.90 -2.71
N GLU A 122 -12.25 -12.05 -3.22
CA GLU A 122 -13.60 -12.55 -2.97
C GLU A 122 -13.76 -12.98 -1.49
N PRO A 123 -14.90 -12.69 -0.84
CA PRO A 123 -15.10 -13.04 0.57
C PRO A 123 -14.91 -14.51 0.90
N LYS A 124 -15.32 -15.41 0.01
CA LYS A 124 -15.23 -16.86 0.23
C LYS A 124 -13.80 -17.40 0.24
N GLU A 125 -12.91 -16.77 -0.51
CA GLU A 125 -11.53 -17.20 -0.71
C GLU A 125 -10.52 -16.29 -0.01
N TYR A 126 -11.00 -15.31 0.72
CA TYR A 126 -10.21 -14.20 1.26
C TYR A 126 -9.05 -14.68 2.14
N VAL A 127 -9.33 -15.46 3.16
CA VAL A 127 -8.30 -15.93 4.10
C VAL A 127 -7.31 -16.86 3.42
N GLU A 128 -7.80 -17.78 2.60
CA GLU A 128 -6.95 -18.74 1.88
C GLU A 128 -6.02 -18.04 0.88
N GLN A 129 -6.52 -17.02 0.17
CA GLN A 129 -5.70 -16.27 -0.77
C GLN A 129 -4.67 -15.39 -0.08
N ILE A 130 -4.97 -14.82 1.09
CA ILE A 130 -3.96 -14.11 1.89
C ILE A 130 -2.83 -15.08 2.29
N ARG A 131 -3.17 -16.29 2.72
CA ARG A 131 -2.16 -17.31 3.04
C ARG A 131 -1.32 -17.67 1.83
N SER A 132 -1.95 -17.84 0.67
CA SER A 132 -1.24 -18.15 -0.58
C SER A 132 -0.25 -17.06 -0.97
N VAL A 133 -0.63 -15.80 -0.86
CA VAL A 133 0.27 -14.66 -1.11
C VAL A 133 1.42 -14.67 -0.11
N THR A 134 1.13 -14.86 1.15
CA THR A 134 2.14 -14.88 2.22
C THR A 134 3.16 -15.99 2.01
N ASP A 135 2.69 -17.19 1.68
CA ASP A 135 3.55 -18.35 1.42
C ASP A 135 4.43 -18.15 0.17
N ALA A 136 3.84 -17.63 -0.90
CA ALA A 136 4.59 -17.34 -2.12
C ALA A 136 5.66 -16.26 -1.92
N LEU A 137 5.36 -15.22 -1.13
CA LEU A 137 6.34 -14.20 -0.77
C LEU A 137 7.44 -14.76 0.12
N TYR A 138 7.12 -15.66 1.03
CA TYR A 138 8.12 -16.36 1.84
C TYR A 138 9.12 -17.13 0.98
N GLU A 139 8.66 -17.84 -0.05
CA GLU A 139 9.52 -18.54 -1.02
C GLU A 139 10.45 -17.57 -1.79
N LYS A 140 10.07 -16.29 -1.88
CA LYS A 140 10.86 -15.22 -2.50
C LYS A 140 11.73 -14.47 -1.49
N ASN A 141 11.91 -14.98 -0.28
CA ASN A 141 12.65 -14.39 0.83
C ASN A 141 12.01 -13.09 1.40
N TRP A 142 10.70 -12.96 1.25
CA TRP A 142 9.92 -11.92 1.89
C TRP A 142 9.16 -12.49 3.08
N LYS A 143 9.53 -12.07 4.29
CA LYS A 143 8.90 -12.53 5.52
C LYS A 143 7.87 -11.53 6.02
N ILE A 144 6.69 -12.02 6.35
CA ILE A 144 5.70 -11.22 7.05
C ILE A 144 6.20 -10.92 8.48
N TYR A 145 6.11 -9.67 8.91
CA TYR A 145 6.47 -9.29 10.28
C TYR A 145 5.34 -8.56 11.01
N SER A 146 4.28 -8.19 10.31
CA SER A 146 3.07 -7.61 10.90
C SER A 146 1.86 -8.01 10.09
N LEU A 147 0.82 -8.50 10.75
CA LEU A 147 -0.47 -8.73 10.15
C LEU A 147 -1.53 -8.18 11.09
N LYS A 148 -2.29 -7.21 10.61
CA LYS A 148 -3.39 -6.58 11.35
C LYS A 148 -4.71 -6.92 10.68
N ASN A 149 -5.53 -7.66 11.39
CA ASN A 149 -6.87 -8.04 10.95
C ASN A 149 -7.91 -7.07 11.53
N TYR A 150 -8.28 -6.07 10.75
CA TYR A 150 -9.25 -5.07 11.18
C TYR A 150 -10.70 -5.53 11.09
N TRP A 151 -10.97 -6.65 10.41
CA TRP A 151 -12.31 -7.24 10.38
C TRP A 151 -12.82 -7.67 11.74
N VAL A 152 -11.92 -7.98 12.66
CA VAL A 152 -12.25 -8.41 14.01
C VAL A 152 -12.05 -7.32 15.07
N ASN A 153 -11.79 -6.08 14.64
CA ASN A 153 -11.63 -4.92 15.52
C ASN A 153 -12.83 -3.99 15.41
N ASP A 154 -13.83 -4.21 16.25
CA ASP A 154 -15.09 -3.47 16.24
C ASP A 154 -14.96 -2.00 16.66
N SER A 155 -13.84 -1.61 17.23
CA SER A 155 -13.61 -0.23 17.70
C SER A 155 -12.91 0.67 16.66
N PHE A 156 -12.45 0.10 15.56
CA PHE A 156 -11.73 0.83 14.53
C PHE A 156 -12.54 0.88 13.22
N PRO A 157 -12.78 2.08 12.66
CA PRO A 157 -13.65 2.25 11.49
C PRO A 157 -12.91 1.92 10.19
N TYR A 158 -12.60 0.65 10.00
CA TYR A 158 -11.89 0.14 8.84
C TYR A 158 -12.06 -1.38 8.79
N ASN A 159 -12.29 -1.92 7.61
CA ASN A 159 -12.32 -3.35 7.35
C ASN A 159 -11.27 -3.70 6.29
N GLY A 160 -10.38 -4.56 6.66
CA GLY A 160 -9.29 -5.01 5.81
C GLY A 160 -8.25 -5.77 6.60
N VAL A 161 -7.31 -6.35 5.91
CA VAL A 161 -6.12 -6.95 6.50
C VAL A 161 -4.90 -6.23 5.96
N ASN A 162 -4.11 -5.64 6.84
CA ASN A 162 -2.88 -4.95 6.47
C ASN A 162 -1.69 -5.83 6.87
N ALA A 163 -0.94 -6.28 5.88
CA ALA A 163 0.23 -7.13 6.05
C ALA A 163 1.50 -6.39 5.63
N LYS A 164 2.52 -6.49 6.46
CA LYS A 164 3.84 -5.91 6.22
C LYS A 164 4.88 -6.99 6.08
N PHE A 165 5.72 -6.88 5.08
CA PHE A 165 6.74 -7.85 4.73
C PHE A 165 8.11 -7.16 4.65
N LYS A 166 9.16 -7.91 4.93
CA LYS A 166 10.54 -7.45 4.77
C LYS A 166 11.41 -8.56 4.16
N ASN A 167 12.43 -8.16 3.43
CA ASN A 167 13.44 -9.07 2.90
C ASN A 167 14.73 -9.05 3.75
N SER A 168 15.74 -9.80 3.31
CA SER A 168 17.04 -9.88 4.01
C SER A 168 17.81 -8.55 4.03
N ARG A 169 17.51 -7.63 3.12
CA ARG A 169 18.09 -6.28 3.08
C ARG A 169 17.30 -5.28 3.91
N ASN A 170 16.28 -5.74 4.65
CA ASN A 170 15.37 -4.91 5.43
C ASN A 170 14.51 -3.95 4.58
N TYR A 171 14.37 -4.19 3.28
CA TYR A 171 13.37 -3.50 2.48
C TYR A 171 11.99 -3.97 2.89
N ARG A 172 11.04 -3.05 2.94
CA ARG A 172 9.70 -3.29 3.45
C ARG A 172 8.65 -2.95 2.41
N ILE A 173 7.62 -3.76 2.36
CA ILE A 173 6.41 -3.52 1.57
C ILE A 173 5.18 -3.74 2.44
N GLU A 174 4.09 -3.09 2.07
CA GLU A 174 2.79 -3.29 2.68
C GLU A 174 1.80 -3.78 1.63
N ILE A 175 1.00 -4.78 1.99
CA ILE A 175 -0.14 -5.21 1.18
C ILE A 175 -1.39 -5.07 2.03
N GLN A 176 -2.37 -4.33 1.51
CA GLN A 176 -3.69 -4.19 2.09
C GLN A 176 -4.66 -5.08 1.32
N PHE A 177 -5.29 -6.01 2.03
CA PHE A 177 -6.29 -6.90 1.45
C PHE A 177 -7.68 -6.41 1.78
N HIS A 178 -8.52 -6.27 0.76
CA HIS A 178 -9.90 -5.83 0.86
C HIS A 178 -10.85 -6.78 0.16
N THR A 179 -12.12 -6.72 0.50
CA THR A 179 -13.20 -7.11 -0.41
C THR A 179 -13.61 -5.91 -1.24
N GLN A 180 -14.41 -6.11 -2.28
CA GLN A 180 -14.89 -4.97 -3.07
C GLN A 180 -15.71 -4.01 -2.21
N GLU A 181 -16.59 -4.53 -1.34
CA GLU A 181 -17.40 -3.69 -0.45
C GLU A 181 -16.53 -2.87 0.53
N SER A 182 -15.56 -3.49 1.17
CA SER A 182 -14.70 -2.77 2.13
C SER A 182 -13.83 -1.73 1.44
N PHE A 183 -13.36 -2.01 0.24
CA PHE A 183 -12.61 -1.05 -0.56
C PHE A 183 -13.50 0.12 -1.00
N ASP A 184 -14.71 -0.15 -1.45
CA ASP A 184 -15.65 0.88 -1.88
C ASP A 184 -16.00 1.83 -0.73
N VAL A 185 -16.23 1.31 0.47
CA VAL A 185 -16.48 2.14 1.66
C VAL A 185 -15.25 2.98 1.99
N LYS A 186 -14.07 2.39 2.01
CA LYS A 186 -12.81 3.11 2.26
C LYS A 186 -12.59 4.27 1.29
N MET A 187 -12.95 4.09 0.02
CA MET A 187 -12.79 5.10 -1.03
C MET A 187 -13.99 6.02 -1.18
N SER A 188 -15.05 5.83 -0.39
CA SER A 188 -16.26 6.63 -0.48
C SER A 188 -16.05 8.06 0.01
N GLU A 189 -16.77 9.01 -0.58
CA GLU A 189 -16.79 10.40 -0.12
C GLU A 189 -17.34 10.50 1.31
N GLU A 190 -18.32 9.67 1.65
CA GLU A 190 -18.93 9.66 2.97
C GLU A 190 -17.92 9.30 4.07
N ASP A 191 -17.17 8.22 3.90
CA ASP A 191 -16.13 7.83 4.86
C ASP A 191 -15.02 8.89 4.94
N HIS A 192 -14.58 9.39 3.80
CA HIS A 192 -13.54 10.44 3.75
C HIS A 192 -13.98 11.69 4.49
N LYS A 193 -15.21 12.13 4.28
CA LYS A 193 -15.79 13.31 4.95
C LYS A 193 -15.84 13.12 6.48
N LEU A 194 -16.32 11.97 6.93
CA LEU A 194 -16.38 11.65 8.36
C LEU A 194 -14.99 11.55 8.97
N TYR A 195 -14.05 10.95 8.27
CA TYR A 195 -12.64 10.88 8.70
C TYR A 195 -12.04 12.28 8.86
N GLU A 196 -12.20 13.16 7.87
CA GLU A 196 -11.68 14.54 7.91
C GLU A 196 -12.30 15.35 9.05
N GLN A 197 -13.59 15.18 9.32
CA GLN A 197 -14.27 15.82 10.45
C GLN A 197 -13.73 15.31 11.79
N ARG A 198 -13.52 13.99 11.91
CA ARG A 198 -13.11 13.36 13.17
C ARG A 198 -11.66 13.66 13.54
N ARG A 199 -10.75 13.66 12.56
CA ARG A 199 -9.30 13.79 12.81
C ARG A 199 -8.88 15.11 13.44
N VAL A 200 -9.69 16.17 13.32
CA VAL A 200 -9.41 17.48 13.88
C VAL A 200 -10.01 17.67 15.28
N LEU A 201 -10.76 16.70 15.76
CA LEU A 201 -11.39 16.73 17.07
C LEU A 201 -10.52 16.04 18.12
N GLU A 202 -10.71 16.44 19.37
CA GLU A 202 -10.05 15.77 20.48
C GLU A 202 -10.62 14.35 20.65
N PRO A 203 -9.76 13.31 20.64
CA PRO A 203 -10.22 11.94 20.83
C PRO A 203 -11.02 11.76 22.12
N GLY A 204 -12.19 11.14 22.01
CA GLY A 204 -13.06 10.86 23.14
C GLY A 204 -14.08 11.95 23.48
N CYS A 205 -14.05 13.12 22.83
CA CYS A 205 -15.13 14.09 23.00
C CYS A 205 -16.44 13.59 22.38
N ASP A 206 -17.57 14.16 22.77
CA ASP A 206 -18.90 13.70 22.34
C ASP A 206 -19.04 13.73 20.82
N GLU A 207 -18.59 14.79 20.15
CA GLU A 207 -18.65 14.92 18.71
C GLU A 207 -17.73 13.91 18.01
N TYR A 208 -16.52 13.69 18.52
CA TYR A 208 -15.62 12.65 18.02
C TYR A 208 -16.27 11.28 18.07
N ASN A 209 -16.88 10.94 19.21
CA ASN A 209 -17.56 9.66 19.40
C ASN A 209 -18.77 9.52 18.46
N ARG A 210 -19.54 10.58 18.27
CA ARG A 210 -20.67 10.59 17.34
C ARG A 210 -20.24 10.28 15.92
N ILE A 211 -19.18 10.94 15.43
CA ILE A 211 -18.65 10.73 14.08
C ILE A 211 -18.04 9.33 13.95
N LEU A 212 -17.32 8.87 14.98
CA LEU A 212 -16.78 7.51 15.01
C LEU A 212 -17.88 6.46 14.86
N GLN A 213 -19.01 6.62 15.55
CA GLN A 213 -20.12 5.68 15.43
C GLN A 213 -20.73 5.68 14.03
N LEU A 214 -20.82 6.82 13.36
CA LEU A 214 -21.27 6.90 11.97
C LEU A 214 -20.32 6.16 11.04
N GLN A 215 -19.01 6.31 11.22
CA GLN A 215 -18.01 5.57 10.44
C GLN A 215 -18.09 4.06 10.69
N LEU A 216 -18.17 3.65 11.96
CA LEU A 216 -18.29 2.23 12.30
C LEU A 216 -19.51 1.59 11.66
N LYS A 217 -20.62 2.32 11.57
CA LYS A 217 -21.82 1.84 10.91
C LYS A 217 -21.61 1.58 9.42
N LEU A 218 -20.85 2.43 8.71
CA LEU A 218 -20.53 2.22 7.30
C LEU A 218 -19.81 0.89 7.08
N TYR A 219 -18.91 0.53 7.98
CA TYR A 219 -18.13 -0.71 7.88
C TYR A 219 -18.85 -1.94 8.44
N SER A 220 -19.89 -1.77 9.23
CA SER A 220 -20.64 -2.89 9.80
C SER A 220 -21.65 -3.53 8.83
N ASP A 221 -22.08 -2.77 7.81
CA ASP A 221 -23.12 -3.19 6.88
C ASP A 221 -22.50 -3.72 5.58
N MET A 222 -21.78 -4.82 5.67
CA MET A 222 -21.20 -5.51 4.52
C MET A 222 -20.96 -6.99 4.82
N GLU A 223 -20.78 -7.77 3.77
CA GLU A 223 -20.40 -9.17 3.90
C GLU A 223 -18.97 -9.29 4.43
N TYR A 224 -18.81 -10.02 5.54
CA TYR A 224 -17.52 -10.33 6.12
C TYR A 224 -16.92 -11.57 5.46
N PRO A 225 -15.59 -11.61 5.26
CA PRO A 225 -14.95 -12.79 4.68
C PRO A 225 -15.17 -14.04 5.52
N GLU A 226 -15.34 -15.18 4.84
CA GLU A 226 -15.43 -16.47 5.53
C GLU A 226 -14.14 -16.77 6.30
N ASN A 227 -14.28 -17.31 7.50
CA ASN A 227 -13.17 -17.71 8.37
C ASN A 227 -12.21 -16.57 8.74
N ILE A 228 -12.65 -15.33 8.67
CA ILE A 228 -11.77 -14.17 8.93
C ILE A 228 -11.18 -14.15 10.34
N ALA A 229 -11.88 -14.74 11.32
CA ALA A 229 -11.37 -14.85 12.68
C ALA A 229 -10.20 -15.84 12.82
N ASP A 230 -10.03 -16.75 11.84
CA ASP A 230 -8.94 -17.73 11.83
C ASP A 230 -7.61 -17.14 11.36
N LEU A 231 -7.63 -15.91 10.86
CA LEU A 231 -6.42 -15.24 10.44
C LEU A 231 -5.72 -14.62 11.64
N GLU A 232 -4.59 -15.21 12.04
CA GLU A 232 -3.87 -14.81 13.24
C GLU A 232 -3.13 -13.47 13.04
N LYS A 233 -3.07 -12.69 14.13
CA LYS A 233 -2.24 -11.49 14.18
C LYS A 233 -0.77 -11.87 14.36
N ILE A 234 0.09 -11.13 13.69
CA ILE A 234 1.53 -11.21 13.81
C ILE A 234 2.07 -9.86 14.28
#